data_c04f938b434d4c4b45a0c00f93f12db6
#
_entry.id   c04f938b434d4c4b45a0c00f93f12db6
#
_cell.length_a   1.000
_cell.length_b   1.000
_cell.length_c   1.000
_cell.angle_alpha   90.00
_cell.angle_beta   90.00
_cell.angle_gamma   90.00
#
_symmetry.space_group_name_H-M   'P 1'
#
loop_
_entity.id
_entity.type
_entity.pdbx_description
1 polymer ?
#
loop_
_entity_poly.entity_id
_entity_poly.type
_entity_poly.pdbx_seq_one_letter_code
_entity_poly.pdbx_strand_id
1 'polypeptide(L)'
;DLTSIGTLFAFVLVTGGVILLDKSDPEIRKGFRIPYMNSRVWVPVLLLPAYIALFMLTSDFSLEAFLGERIPVLIYFGIAIIVMTAAFIRKWSFIPVVGLLINLYLMSELGVTNWLRFFIWLAVGLIIYFTFGRKHSKLQKHDGN
;
A
#
# COMPACT_ATOMS: atom_id res chain seq x y z
N ASP A 1 14.30 -1.83 -10.36
CA ASP A 1 13.90 -1.13 -11.57
C ASP A 1 12.76 -0.14 -11.34
N LEU A 2 12.83 1.02 -12.02
CA LEU A 2 11.81 2.08 -11.90
C LEU A 2 10.41 1.58 -12.30
N THR A 3 10.33 0.71 -13.30
CA THR A 3 9.06 0.11 -13.75
C THR A 3 8.45 -0.78 -12.67
N SER A 4 9.26 -1.56 -11.97
CA SER A 4 8.78 -2.46 -10.91
C SER A 4 8.19 -1.68 -9.74
N ILE A 5 8.87 -0.62 -9.29
CA ILE A 5 8.35 0.20 -8.16
C ILE A 5 7.07 0.95 -8.56
N GLY A 6 6.99 1.45 -9.81
CA GLY A 6 5.78 2.11 -10.31
C GLY A 6 4.58 1.16 -10.39
N THR A 7 4.81 -0.07 -10.84
CA THR A 7 3.77 -1.10 -10.91
C THR A 7 3.29 -1.52 -9.51
N LEU A 8 4.22 -1.78 -8.60
CA LEU A 8 3.88 -2.11 -7.20
C LEU A 8 3.14 -0.97 -6.51
N PHE A 9 3.53 0.27 -6.76
CA PHE A 9 2.84 1.44 -6.24
C PHE A 9 1.40 1.54 -6.77
N ALA A 10 1.18 1.27 -8.07
CA ALA A 10 -0.16 1.19 -8.63
C ALA A 10 -1.02 0.12 -7.94
N PHE A 11 -0.44 -1.05 -7.66
CA PHE A 11 -1.15 -2.10 -6.90
C PHE A 11 -1.44 -1.68 -5.46
N VAL A 12 -0.55 -0.95 -4.79
CA VAL A 12 -0.81 -0.37 -3.46
C VAL A 12 -2.00 0.59 -3.51
N LEU A 13 -2.07 1.46 -4.53
CA LEU A 13 -3.20 2.38 -4.69
C LEU A 13 -4.52 1.64 -4.96
N VAL A 14 -4.50 0.61 -5.80
CA VAL A 14 -5.69 -0.19 -6.11
C VAL A 14 -6.16 -0.96 -4.87
N THR A 15 -5.28 -1.67 -4.19
CA THR A 15 -5.64 -2.44 -2.99
C THR A 15 -6.07 -1.55 -1.85
N GLY A 16 -5.40 -0.40 -1.66
CA GLY A 16 -5.81 0.63 -0.70
C GLY A 16 -7.17 1.23 -1.04
N GLY A 17 -7.42 1.51 -2.32
CA GLY A 17 -8.72 1.97 -2.83
C GLY A 17 -9.83 0.97 -2.55
N VAL A 18 -9.61 -0.32 -2.79
CA VAL A 18 -10.59 -1.39 -2.49
C VAL A 18 -10.93 -1.42 -0.99
N ILE A 19 -9.94 -1.28 -0.11
CA ILE A 19 -10.16 -1.24 1.35
C ILE A 19 -11.03 -0.05 1.75
N LEU A 20 -10.83 1.11 1.15
CA LEU A 20 -11.58 2.33 1.44
C LEU A 20 -13.00 2.28 0.88
N LEU A 21 -13.17 1.77 -0.34
CA LEU A 21 -14.46 1.68 -1.05
C LEU A 21 -15.36 0.57 -0.49
N ASP A 22 -14.80 -0.47 0.12
CA ASP A 22 -15.59 -1.61 0.66
C ASP A 22 -16.64 -1.18 1.71
N LYS A 23 -16.52 0.03 2.27
CA LYS A 23 -17.49 0.60 3.21
C LYS A 23 -18.41 1.66 2.64
N SER A 24 -18.13 2.19 1.43
CA SER A 24 -18.76 3.45 1.00
C SER A 24 -20.05 3.27 0.22
N ASP A 25 -20.28 2.16 -0.49
CA ASP A 25 -21.47 2.03 -1.34
C ASP A 25 -21.99 0.60 -1.47
N PRO A 26 -23.26 0.34 -1.08
CA PRO A 26 -23.91 -0.97 -1.27
C PRO A 26 -24.17 -1.32 -2.75
N GLU A 27 -24.26 -0.31 -3.64
CA GLU A 27 -24.57 -0.51 -5.06
C GLU A 27 -23.38 -0.99 -5.89
N ILE A 28 -22.15 -0.61 -5.53
CA ILE A 28 -20.92 -1.06 -6.20
C ILE A 28 -20.69 -2.57 -5.95
N ARG A 29 -21.39 -3.17 -4.98
CA ARG A 29 -21.29 -4.58 -4.59
C ARG A 29 -22.01 -5.59 -5.51
N LYS A 30 -22.57 -5.16 -6.64
CA LYS A 30 -23.31 -6.08 -7.54
C LYS A 30 -22.43 -6.97 -8.41
N GLY A 31 -21.09 -6.88 -8.29
CA GLY A 31 -20.11 -7.70 -9.00
C GLY A 31 -19.57 -8.90 -8.20
N PHE A 32 -18.42 -9.39 -8.62
CA PHE A 32 -17.67 -10.47 -7.97
C PHE A 32 -17.37 -10.10 -6.50
N ARG A 33 -17.88 -10.89 -5.57
CA ARG A 33 -17.61 -10.71 -4.14
C ARG A 33 -16.41 -11.54 -3.74
N ILE A 34 -15.35 -10.87 -3.32
CA ILE A 34 -14.29 -11.53 -2.57
C ILE A 34 -14.91 -12.05 -1.25
N PRO A 35 -14.72 -13.32 -0.88
CA PRO A 35 -15.25 -13.83 0.38
C PRO A 35 -14.78 -12.95 1.54
N TYR A 36 -15.72 -12.42 2.30
CA TYR A 36 -15.42 -11.58 3.45
C TYR A 36 -14.75 -12.43 4.54
N MET A 37 -13.46 -12.30 4.68
CA MET A 37 -12.70 -12.89 5.79
C MET A 37 -12.46 -11.82 6.84
N ASN A 38 -13.01 -12.03 8.04
CA ASN A 38 -12.91 -11.04 9.11
C ASN A 38 -11.46 -10.89 9.58
N SER A 39 -10.85 -9.74 9.29
CA SER A 39 -9.46 -9.44 9.68
C SER A 39 -9.23 -9.53 11.19
N ARG A 40 -10.27 -9.35 12.01
CA ARG A 40 -10.16 -9.46 13.47
C ARG A 40 -9.73 -10.85 13.96
N VAL A 41 -10.05 -11.89 13.21
CA VAL A 41 -9.64 -13.28 13.54
C VAL A 41 -8.34 -13.63 12.84
N TRP A 42 -8.23 -13.31 11.55
CA TRP A 42 -7.13 -13.76 10.70
C TRP A 42 -5.84 -12.95 10.86
N VAL A 43 -5.94 -11.67 11.24
CA VAL A 43 -4.75 -10.84 11.52
C VAL A 43 -3.93 -11.41 12.68
N PRO A 44 -4.48 -11.68 13.89
CA PRO A 44 -3.70 -12.23 14.98
C PRO A 44 -3.26 -13.68 14.73
N VAL A 45 -4.04 -14.48 14.00
CA VAL A 45 -3.77 -15.91 13.81
C VAL A 45 -2.74 -16.16 12.71
N LEU A 46 -2.80 -15.44 11.60
CA LEU A 46 -1.93 -15.66 10.43
C LEU A 46 -0.93 -14.53 10.19
N LEU A 47 -1.39 -13.28 10.18
CA LEU A 47 -0.51 -12.17 9.83
C LEU A 47 0.49 -11.85 10.91
N LEU A 48 0.10 -11.86 12.17
CA LEU A 48 0.99 -11.48 13.26
C LEU A 48 2.14 -12.47 13.43
N PRO A 49 1.93 -13.82 13.44
CA PRO A 49 3.03 -14.76 13.48
C PRO A 49 3.91 -14.73 12.22
N ALA A 50 3.30 -14.62 11.03
CA ALA A 50 4.04 -14.51 9.78
C ALA A 50 4.92 -13.24 9.76
N TYR A 51 4.41 -12.16 10.32
CA TYR A 51 5.10 -10.89 10.41
C TYR A 51 6.25 -10.90 11.41
N ILE A 52 6.07 -11.55 12.57
CA ILE A 52 7.14 -11.76 13.55
C ILE A 52 8.23 -12.65 12.95
N ALA A 53 7.85 -13.73 12.24
CA ALA A 53 8.80 -14.59 11.57
C ALA A 53 9.60 -13.83 10.50
N LEU A 54 8.93 -13.03 9.67
CA LEU A 54 9.57 -12.20 8.66
C LEU A 54 10.53 -11.20 9.32
N PHE A 55 10.11 -10.52 10.37
CA PHE A 55 10.96 -9.62 11.14
C PHE A 55 12.20 -10.31 11.68
N MET A 56 12.06 -11.49 12.26
CA MET A 56 13.19 -12.29 12.79
C MET A 56 14.15 -12.74 11.69
N LEU A 57 13.64 -13.07 10.50
CA LEU A 57 14.45 -13.48 9.36
C LEU A 57 15.19 -12.32 8.68
N THR A 58 14.61 -11.12 8.69
CA THR A 58 15.16 -9.95 8.02
C THR A 58 15.99 -9.04 8.95
N SER A 59 15.83 -9.17 10.27
CA SER A 59 16.56 -8.37 11.24
C SER A 59 17.94 -8.94 11.53
N ASP A 60 18.93 -8.58 10.70
CA ASP A 60 20.33 -8.60 11.15
C ASP A 60 20.51 -7.43 12.11
N PHE A 61 20.74 -7.75 13.38
CA PHE A 61 20.90 -6.76 14.46
C PHE A 61 22.23 -5.97 14.43
N SER A 62 22.86 -5.82 13.25
CA SER A 62 24.02 -4.95 13.12
C SER A 62 23.58 -3.50 12.96
N LEU A 63 24.13 -2.60 13.77
CA LEU A 63 23.80 -1.16 13.75
C LEU A 63 24.07 -0.52 12.37
N GLU A 64 25.06 -1.00 11.64
CA GLU A 64 25.42 -0.52 10.30
C GLU A 64 24.40 -0.89 9.24
N ALA A 65 23.80 -2.07 9.33
CA ALA A 65 22.70 -2.48 8.45
C ALA A 65 21.40 -1.70 8.74
N PHE A 66 21.24 -1.25 9.99
CA PHE A 66 20.07 -0.51 10.45
C PHE A 66 20.04 0.94 9.92
N LEU A 67 21.19 1.58 9.75
CA LEU A 67 21.33 2.98 9.32
C LEU A 67 21.52 3.16 7.80
N GLY A 68 21.64 2.05 7.03
CA GLY A 68 21.97 2.06 5.61
C GLY A 68 20.77 1.71 4.69
N GLU A 69 20.97 0.70 3.84
CA GLU A 69 20.02 0.32 2.78
C GLU A 69 18.67 -0.22 3.29
N ARG A 70 18.52 -0.51 4.59
CA ARG A 70 17.32 -1.11 5.19
C ARG A 70 16.28 -0.11 5.72
N ILE A 71 16.50 1.20 5.54
CA ILE A 71 15.53 2.23 5.94
C ILE A 71 14.13 1.94 5.36
N PRO A 72 13.95 1.56 4.07
CA PRO A 72 12.62 1.26 3.54
C PRO A 72 11.93 0.09 4.23
N VAL A 73 12.69 -0.93 4.63
CA VAL A 73 12.16 -2.11 5.34
C VAL A 73 11.66 -1.73 6.72
N LEU A 74 12.37 -0.87 7.44
CA LEU A 74 11.93 -0.36 8.74
C LEU A 74 10.65 0.48 8.65
N ILE A 75 10.59 1.36 7.65
CA ILE A 75 9.39 2.15 7.36
C ILE A 75 8.22 1.20 7.05
N TYR A 76 8.47 0.15 6.25
CA TYR A 76 7.48 -0.88 5.98
C TYR A 76 6.94 -1.51 7.26
N PHE A 77 7.82 -1.92 8.20
CA PHE A 77 7.40 -2.52 9.46
C PHE A 77 6.51 -1.57 10.29
N GLY A 78 6.85 -0.27 10.32
CA GLY A 78 6.02 0.75 10.97
C GLY A 78 4.63 0.89 10.33
N ILE A 79 4.59 1.00 9.01
CA ILE A 79 3.33 1.12 8.26
C ILE A 79 2.48 -0.15 8.41
N ALA A 80 3.09 -1.32 8.37
CA ALA A 80 2.38 -2.58 8.49
C ALA A 80 1.71 -2.75 9.87
N ILE A 81 2.36 -2.33 10.95
CA ILE A 81 1.74 -2.31 12.29
C ILE A 81 0.51 -1.39 12.29
N ILE A 82 0.61 -0.21 11.67
CA ILE A 82 -0.51 0.73 11.57
C ILE A 82 -1.66 0.11 10.76
N VAL A 83 -1.36 -0.48 9.60
CA VAL A 83 -2.37 -1.12 8.74
C VAL A 83 -3.03 -2.31 9.42
N MET A 84 -2.27 -3.17 10.08
CA MET A 84 -2.81 -4.31 10.83
C MET A 84 -3.70 -3.87 11.99
N THR A 85 -3.28 -2.85 12.74
CA THR A 85 -4.08 -2.28 13.84
C THR A 85 -5.37 -1.65 13.31
N ALA A 86 -5.29 -0.89 12.22
CA ALA A 86 -6.46 -0.30 11.58
C ALA A 86 -7.42 -1.37 11.03
N ALA A 87 -6.89 -2.43 10.41
CA ALA A 87 -7.67 -3.54 9.91
C ALA A 87 -8.40 -4.29 11.03
N PHE A 88 -7.74 -4.47 12.17
CA PHE A 88 -8.31 -5.10 13.36
C PHE A 88 -9.47 -4.25 13.95
N ILE A 89 -9.25 -2.95 14.11
CA ILE A 89 -10.24 -2.03 14.70
C ILE A 89 -11.41 -1.83 13.74
N ARG A 90 -11.14 -1.58 12.45
CA ARG A 90 -12.14 -1.22 11.45
C ARG A 90 -12.81 -2.43 10.79
N LYS A 91 -12.42 -3.66 11.14
CA LYS A 91 -12.95 -4.91 10.58
C LYS A 91 -12.88 -4.94 9.03
N TRP A 92 -11.75 -4.56 8.47
CA TRP A 92 -11.53 -4.62 7.02
C TRP A 92 -11.51 -6.06 6.53
N SER A 93 -11.73 -6.27 5.25
CA SER A 93 -11.56 -7.60 4.65
C SER A 93 -10.09 -8.00 4.68
N PHE A 94 -9.80 -9.24 5.10
CA PHE A 94 -8.44 -9.76 5.27
C PHE A 94 -7.65 -9.80 3.95
N ILE A 95 -8.29 -10.21 2.84
CA ILE A 95 -7.62 -10.41 1.55
C ILE A 95 -7.01 -9.12 0.99
N PRO A 96 -7.72 -7.96 0.91
CA PRO A 96 -7.12 -6.72 0.49
C PRO A 96 -6.00 -6.22 1.42
N VAL A 97 -6.12 -6.46 2.72
CA VAL A 97 -5.08 -6.10 3.69
C VAL A 97 -3.79 -6.87 3.44
N VAL A 98 -3.90 -8.20 3.21
CA VAL A 98 -2.74 -9.03 2.85
C VAL A 98 -2.12 -8.56 1.54
N GLY A 99 -2.93 -8.31 0.51
CA GLY A 99 -2.45 -7.79 -0.76
C GLY A 99 -1.69 -6.47 -0.63
N LEU A 100 -2.21 -5.54 0.17
CA LEU A 100 -1.55 -4.28 0.48
C LEU A 100 -0.19 -4.49 1.17
N LEU A 101 -0.15 -5.33 2.19
CA LEU A 101 1.08 -5.61 2.96
C LEU A 101 2.15 -6.29 2.11
N ILE A 102 1.78 -7.26 1.27
CA ILE A 102 2.71 -7.93 0.36
C ILE A 102 3.29 -6.93 -0.65
N ASN A 103 2.47 -6.08 -1.26
CA ASN A 103 2.94 -5.08 -2.21
C ASN A 103 3.88 -4.07 -1.55
N LEU A 104 3.56 -3.60 -0.34
CA LEU A 104 4.43 -2.70 0.43
C LEU A 104 5.75 -3.37 0.80
N TYR A 105 5.74 -4.66 1.15
CA TYR A 105 6.96 -5.41 1.42
C TYR A 105 7.86 -5.50 0.18
N LEU A 106 7.30 -5.91 -0.96
CA LEU A 106 8.04 -5.98 -2.21
C LEU A 106 8.62 -4.62 -2.63
N MET A 107 7.90 -3.53 -2.36
CA MET A 107 8.42 -2.18 -2.57
C MET A 107 9.60 -1.86 -1.64
N SER A 108 9.56 -2.31 -0.38
CA SER A 108 10.63 -2.04 0.59
C SER A 108 11.94 -2.74 0.25
N GLU A 109 11.88 -3.89 -0.45
CA GLU A 109 13.05 -4.66 -0.90
C GLU A 109 13.77 -4.03 -2.10
N LEU A 110 13.19 -3.05 -2.78
CA LEU A 110 13.78 -2.44 -3.98
C LEU A 110 14.96 -1.50 -3.69
N GLY A 111 15.29 -1.25 -2.44
CA GLY A 111 16.40 -0.40 -2.01
C GLY A 111 16.15 1.11 -2.14
N VAL A 112 16.89 1.89 -1.35
CA VAL A 112 16.72 3.35 -1.21
C VAL A 112 16.90 4.10 -2.54
N THR A 113 17.84 3.67 -3.38
CA THR A 113 18.13 4.33 -4.66
C THR A 113 16.93 4.30 -5.62
N ASN A 114 16.21 3.16 -5.67
CA ASN A 114 15.02 3.04 -6.50
C ASN A 114 13.86 3.88 -5.96
N TRP A 115 13.72 3.98 -4.64
CA TRP A 115 12.76 4.85 -3.99
C TRP A 115 13.01 6.32 -4.33
N LEU A 116 14.25 6.75 -4.30
CA LEU A 116 14.64 8.13 -4.60
C LEU A 116 14.32 8.49 -6.06
N ARG A 117 14.67 7.61 -7.00
CA ARG A 117 14.32 7.76 -8.42
C ARG A 117 12.79 7.80 -8.61
N PHE A 118 12.05 6.93 -7.94
CA PHE A 118 10.61 6.90 -8.00
C PHE A 118 9.98 8.21 -7.52
N PHE A 119 10.40 8.74 -6.36
CA PHE A 119 9.86 10.01 -5.85
C PHE A 119 10.18 11.20 -6.74
N ILE A 120 11.35 11.25 -7.37
CA ILE A 120 11.70 12.29 -8.34
C ILE A 120 10.70 12.23 -9.53
N TRP A 121 10.52 11.06 -10.12
CA TRP A 121 9.59 10.89 -11.25
C TRP A 121 8.14 11.12 -10.85
N LEU A 122 7.74 10.71 -9.67
CA LEU A 122 6.41 10.97 -9.12
C LEU A 122 6.17 12.48 -8.97
N ALA A 123 7.13 13.22 -8.43
CA ALA A 123 7.05 14.68 -8.29
C ALA A 123 6.91 15.36 -9.66
N VAL A 124 7.73 14.97 -10.64
CA VAL A 124 7.63 15.48 -12.01
C VAL A 124 6.25 15.18 -12.61
N GLY A 125 5.77 13.95 -12.48
CA GLY A 125 4.44 13.55 -12.95
C GLY A 125 3.31 14.35 -12.30
N LEU A 126 3.38 14.58 -10.99
CA LEU A 126 2.40 15.40 -10.27
C LEU A 126 2.43 16.87 -10.70
N ILE A 127 3.61 17.45 -10.90
CA ILE A 127 3.74 18.82 -11.41
C ILE A 127 3.06 18.93 -12.79
N ILE A 128 3.36 18.00 -13.70
CA ILE A 128 2.72 17.96 -15.02
C ILE A 128 1.19 17.80 -14.89
N TYR A 129 0.75 16.90 -14.03
CA TYR A 129 -0.67 16.66 -13.79
C TYR A 129 -1.39 17.91 -13.26
N PHE A 130 -0.84 18.59 -12.26
CA PHE A 130 -1.48 19.76 -11.68
C PHE A 130 -1.41 21.00 -12.59
N THR A 131 -0.37 21.12 -13.41
CA THR A 131 -0.23 22.26 -14.32
C THR A 131 -1.06 22.10 -15.60
N PHE A 132 -1.09 20.88 -16.18
CA PHE A 132 -1.78 20.60 -17.45
C PHE A 132 -3.03 19.74 -17.30
N GLY A 133 -2.99 18.64 -16.54
CA GLY A 133 -4.06 17.66 -16.48
C GLY A 133 -5.34 18.20 -15.86
N ARG A 134 -5.23 18.96 -14.77
CA ARG A 134 -6.37 19.53 -14.05
C ARG A 134 -7.14 20.57 -14.87
N LYS A 135 -6.44 21.36 -15.70
CA LYS A 135 -7.08 22.40 -16.54
C LYS A 135 -7.79 21.84 -17.78
N HIS A 136 -7.41 20.64 -18.24
CA HIS A 136 -7.96 20.02 -19.46
C HIS A 136 -8.84 18.79 -19.17
N SER A 137 -9.16 18.51 -17.92
CA SER A 137 -10.04 17.41 -17.55
C SER A 137 -11.49 17.73 -17.95
N LYS A 138 -12.05 16.91 -18.84
CA LYS A 138 -13.44 17.02 -19.32
C LYS A 138 -14.49 16.77 -18.22
N LEU A 139 -14.10 16.25 -17.06
CA LEU A 139 -14.99 15.98 -15.93
C LEU A 139 -15.52 17.26 -15.26
N GLN A 140 -14.85 18.40 -15.44
CA GLN A 140 -15.27 19.68 -14.85
C GLN A 140 -16.43 20.35 -15.65
N LYS A 141 -16.85 19.78 -16.78
CA LYS A 141 -17.90 20.35 -17.66
C LYS A 141 -19.31 19.82 -17.39
N HIS A 142 -19.50 18.91 -16.44
CA HIS A 142 -20.80 18.25 -16.23
C HIS A 142 -21.61 18.78 -15.05
N ASP A 143 -21.06 19.68 -14.24
CA ASP A 143 -21.75 20.27 -13.09
C ASP A 143 -22.30 21.69 -13.34
N GLY A 144 -22.52 22.04 -14.61
CA GLY A 144 -22.96 23.37 -15.03
C GLY A 144 -24.14 23.38 -16.01
N ASN A 145 -25.19 22.52 -15.78
CA ASN A 145 -26.51 22.72 -16.41
C ASN A 145 -27.61 22.15 -15.51
#